data_5f53cbedf8794b02b81669c1e3baa4cf
#
_entry.id   5f53cbedf8794b02b81669c1e3baa4cf
#
_cell.length_a   1.000
_cell.length_b   1.000
_cell.length_c   1.000
_cell.angle_alpha   90.00
_cell.angle_beta   90.00
_cell.angle_gamma   90.00
#
_symmetry.space_group_name_H-M   'P 1'
#
loop_
_entity.id
_entity.type
_entity.pdbx_description
1 polymer ?
#
loop_
_entity_poly.entity_id
_entity_poly.type
_entity_poly.pdbx_seq_one_letter_code
_entity_poly.pdbx_strand_id
1 'polypeptide(L)'
;CDVVIRNNATLMKMADDAANDHPEVHDIYVYENSSLIVPNGTNYTINNLSLRRKEDAVASVSAYPAALKLPESAAAPISLDFRLSAESWHWFTLPFDCNISEVTWIDGTPAQYNVDWFLMTYDGEKRAATQAGGCWKAYTGTTIRAGEGFILAINGNINNPKHTYELRFPMSKEVLA
;
A
#
# COMPACT_ATOMS: atom_id res chain seq x y z
N CYS A 1 18.54 10.83 -4.78
CA CYS A 1 17.36 11.63 -5.18
C CYS A 1 16.10 10.76 -5.13
N ASP A 2 14.93 11.39 -5.03
CA ASP A 2 13.65 10.69 -5.06
C ASP A 2 13.08 10.72 -6.47
N VAL A 3 12.36 9.66 -6.83
CA VAL A 3 11.65 9.55 -8.12
C VAL A 3 10.15 9.54 -7.89
N VAL A 4 9.44 10.43 -8.57
CA VAL A 4 7.98 10.53 -8.52
C VAL A 4 7.40 10.20 -9.89
N ILE A 5 6.61 9.13 -9.97
CA ILE A 5 5.92 8.68 -11.19
C ILE A 5 4.44 9.00 -11.05
N ARG A 6 3.91 9.91 -11.89
CA ARG A 6 2.54 10.41 -11.81
C ARG A 6 1.98 10.74 -13.20
N ASN A 7 0.73 11.12 -13.24
CA ASN A 7 0.04 11.56 -14.48
C ASN A 7 -0.05 10.48 -15.55
N ASN A 8 -0.37 9.25 -15.15
CA ASN A 8 -0.44 8.09 -16.03
C ASN A 8 0.89 7.74 -16.72
N ALA A 9 2.01 8.14 -16.11
CA ALA A 9 3.33 7.84 -16.65
C ALA A 9 3.75 6.39 -16.36
N THR A 10 4.54 5.83 -17.25
CA THR A 10 5.26 4.58 -17.03
C THR A 10 6.74 4.86 -16.99
N LEU A 11 7.42 4.49 -15.91
CA LEU A 11 8.88 4.47 -15.84
C LEU A 11 9.35 3.03 -16.04
N MET A 12 10.20 2.82 -17.04
CA MET A 12 10.88 1.55 -17.24
C MET A 12 12.38 1.79 -17.04
N LYS A 13 12.99 1.06 -16.10
CA LYS A 13 14.44 1.07 -16.00
C LYS A 13 15.03 0.28 -17.15
N MET A 14 15.95 0.90 -17.88
CA MET A 14 16.74 0.23 -18.91
C MET A 14 17.83 -0.63 -18.26
N ALA A 15 18.33 -1.64 -18.98
CA ALA A 15 19.46 -2.44 -18.53
C ALA A 15 20.65 -1.53 -18.20
N ASP A 16 21.35 -1.87 -17.10
CA ASP A 16 22.49 -1.07 -16.67
C ASP A 16 23.60 -1.11 -17.73
N ASP A 17 23.93 0.04 -18.27
CA ASP A 17 25.16 0.23 -19.00
C ASP A 17 26.26 0.46 -17.96
N ALA A 18 27.22 -0.45 -17.88
CA ALA A 18 28.30 -0.41 -16.88
C ALA A 18 29.18 0.86 -16.94
N ALA A 19 28.95 1.71 -17.95
CA ALA A 19 29.67 2.96 -18.16
C ALA A 19 28.97 4.20 -17.58
N ASN A 20 27.74 4.10 -17.14
CA ASN A 20 26.97 5.23 -16.63
C ASN A 20 26.77 5.14 -15.12
N ASP A 21 27.41 6.06 -14.41
CA ASP A 21 27.21 6.31 -13.00
C ASP A 21 25.81 6.89 -12.77
N HIS A 22 24.83 6.01 -12.53
CA HIS A 22 23.45 6.44 -12.29
C HIS A 22 23.33 7.03 -10.89
N PRO A 23 22.71 8.19 -10.73
CA PRO A 23 22.50 8.77 -9.41
C PRO A 23 21.70 7.79 -8.55
N GLU A 24 22.14 7.58 -7.32
CA GLU A 24 21.42 6.78 -6.34
C GLU A 24 19.99 7.33 -6.20
N VAL A 25 19.02 6.47 -6.42
CA VAL A 25 17.61 6.77 -6.15
C VAL A 25 17.30 6.28 -4.75
N HIS A 26 16.85 7.20 -3.89
CA HIS A 26 16.54 6.86 -2.52
C HIS A 26 15.12 6.31 -2.38
N ASP A 27 14.13 7.09 -2.78
CA ASP A 27 12.73 6.74 -2.63
C ASP A 27 12.01 6.79 -3.97
N ILE A 28 11.09 5.84 -4.20
CA ILE A 28 10.23 5.82 -5.37
C ILE A 28 8.78 5.95 -4.92
N TYR A 29 8.08 6.91 -5.50
CA TYR A 29 6.65 7.14 -5.30
C TYR A 29 5.91 6.89 -6.61
N VAL A 30 5.07 5.86 -6.65
CA VAL A 30 4.24 5.53 -7.81
C VAL A 30 2.81 5.94 -7.51
N TYR A 31 2.34 6.97 -8.20
CA TYR A 31 0.98 7.49 -8.04
C TYR A 31 -0.03 6.64 -8.80
N GLU A 32 -1.30 6.85 -8.49
CA GLU A 32 -2.44 6.21 -9.15
C GLU A 32 -2.35 6.34 -10.68
N ASN A 33 -2.74 5.29 -11.40
CA ASN A 33 -2.66 5.14 -12.85
C ASN A 33 -1.25 5.24 -13.44
N SER A 34 -0.21 5.14 -12.61
CA SER A 34 1.18 5.16 -13.07
C SER A 34 1.86 3.83 -12.79
N SER A 35 2.94 3.55 -13.49
CA SER A 35 3.61 2.24 -13.42
C SER A 35 5.12 2.39 -13.29
N LEU A 36 5.72 1.50 -12.49
CA LEU A 36 7.15 1.24 -12.46
C LEU A 36 7.40 -0.17 -13.03
N ILE A 37 8.28 -0.28 -14.00
CA ILE A 37 8.71 -1.56 -14.57
C ILE A 37 10.21 -1.73 -14.35
N VAL A 38 10.60 -2.81 -13.68
CA VAL A 38 11.99 -3.19 -13.42
C VAL A 38 12.28 -4.53 -14.12
N PRO A 39 12.89 -4.52 -15.31
CA PRO A 39 13.13 -5.73 -16.10
C PRO A 39 14.15 -6.66 -15.46
N ASN A 40 14.15 -7.91 -15.92
CA ASN A 40 15.21 -8.87 -15.56
C ASN A 40 16.59 -8.38 -16.03
N GLY A 41 17.61 -8.67 -15.25
CA GLY A 41 19.00 -8.27 -15.55
C GLY A 41 19.35 -6.84 -15.15
N THR A 42 18.41 -6.09 -14.55
CA THR A 42 18.70 -4.80 -13.93
C THR A 42 18.91 -4.97 -12.42
N ASN A 43 19.73 -4.09 -11.83
CA ASN A 43 19.87 -3.97 -10.39
C ASN A 43 19.38 -2.59 -9.96
N TYR A 44 18.42 -2.55 -9.05
CA TYR A 44 17.87 -1.30 -8.55
C TYR A 44 17.74 -1.37 -7.04
N THR A 45 18.57 -0.63 -6.33
CA THR A 45 18.49 -0.53 -4.87
C THR A 45 17.80 0.78 -4.52
N ILE A 46 16.75 0.71 -3.73
CA ILE A 46 15.97 1.87 -3.28
C ILE A 46 15.74 1.76 -1.78
N ASN A 47 15.58 2.88 -1.09
CA ASN A 47 15.29 2.90 0.34
C ASN A 47 13.81 2.61 0.62
N ASN A 48 12.91 3.24 -0.15
CA ASN A 48 11.48 3.09 0.01
C ASN A 48 10.77 3.00 -1.33
N LEU A 49 9.69 2.22 -1.37
CA LEU A 49 8.73 2.17 -2.46
C LEU A 49 7.33 2.47 -1.92
N SER A 50 6.75 3.59 -2.32
CA SER A 50 5.39 3.95 -1.97
C SER A 50 4.46 3.83 -3.18
N LEU A 51 3.44 3.00 -3.05
CA LEU A 51 2.40 2.80 -4.05
C LEU A 51 1.17 3.59 -3.62
N ARG A 52 0.65 4.44 -4.51
CA ARG A 52 -0.53 5.22 -4.23
C ARG A 52 -1.77 4.63 -4.87
N ARG A 53 -2.86 4.62 -4.12
CA ARG A 53 -4.17 4.21 -4.56
C ARG A 53 -5.20 5.28 -4.22
N LYS A 54 -6.08 5.56 -5.16
CA LYS A 54 -7.24 6.42 -4.96
C LYS A 54 -8.47 5.69 -5.51
N GLU A 55 -9.39 5.29 -4.61
CA GLU A 55 -10.65 4.61 -4.98
C GLU A 55 -10.46 3.54 -6.07
N ASP A 56 -10.80 3.85 -7.32
CA ASP A 56 -10.74 2.93 -8.45
C ASP A 56 -9.40 2.96 -9.21
N ALA A 57 -8.47 3.82 -8.82
CA ALA A 57 -7.19 4.00 -9.49
C ALA A 57 -6.04 3.50 -8.63
N VAL A 58 -5.20 2.62 -9.17
CA VAL A 58 -4.08 2.01 -8.47
C VAL A 58 -2.76 2.30 -9.17
N ALA A 59 -1.70 2.43 -8.38
CA ALA A 59 -0.33 2.35 -8.87
C ALA A 59 0.02 0.90 -9.19
N SER A 60 0.90 0.68 -10.14
CA SER A 60 1.39 -0.67 -10.43
C SER A 60 2.92 -0.73 -10.43
N VAL A 61 3.43 -1.86 -9.96
CA VAL A 61 4.86 -2.19 -10.05
C VAL A 61 4.99 -3.59 -10.61
N SER A 62 5.82 -3.72 -11.62
CA SER A 62 6.23 -5.00 -12.19
C SER A 62 7.74 -5.10 -12.08
N ALA A 63 8.24 -5.97 -11.21
CA ALA A 63 9.65 -6.19 -11.00
C ALA A 63 9.96 -7.68 -11.07
N TYR A 64 11.07 -8.04 -11.73
CA TYR A 64 11.58 -9.40 -11.66
C TYR A 64 12.24 -9.65 -10.29
N PRO A 65 12.16 -10.89 -9.76
CA PRO A 65 12.85 -11.25 -8.54
C PRO A 65 14.34 -10.86 -8.58
N ALA A 66 14.84 -10.30 -7.50
CA ALA A 66 16.22 -9.81 -7.35
C ALA A 66 16.60 -8.58 -8.22
N ALA A 67 15.72 -8.08 -9.10
CA ALA A 67 15.99 -6.86 -9.86
C ALA A 67 15.74 -5.58 -9.04
N LEU A 68 14.81 -5.63 -8.07
CA LEU A 68 14.53 -4.55 -7.13
C LEU A 68 15.02 -4.98 -5.74
N LYS A 69 16.00 -4.27 -5.21
CA LYS A 69 16.58 -4.53 -3.89
C LYS A 69 16.19 -3.44 -2.91
N LEU A 70 15.79 -3.86 -1.73
CA LEU A 70 15.48 -3.00 -0.60
C LEU A 70 16.52 -3.19 0.49
N PRO A 71 16.96 -2.13 1.20
CA PRO A 71 17.93 -2.26 2.27
C PRO A 71 17.37 -3.10 3.41
N GLU A 72 18.18 -4.02 3.96
CA GLU A 72 17.80 -4.83 5.13
C GLU A 72 17.50 -3.97 6.36
N SER A 73 18.08 -2.76 6.42
CA SER A 73 17.91 -1.81 7.52
C SER A 73 16.64 -0.96 7.43
N ALA A 74 15.92 -0.97 6.31
CA ALA A 74 14.73 -0.14 6.15
C ALA A 74 13.61 -0.58 7.12
N ALA A 75 12.98 0.39 7.77
CA ALA A 75 11.94 0.11 8.76
C ALA A 75 10.66 -0.41 8.11
N ALA A 76 10.27 0.16 6.96
CA ALA A 76 9.12 -0.22 6.16
C ALA A 76 9.40 0.18 4.70
N PRO A 77 10.16 -0.66 3.96
CA PRO A 77 10.67 -0.28 2.64
C PRO A 77 9.59 -0.21 1.57
N ILE A 78 8.44 -0.87 1.78
CA ILE A 78 7.30 -0.83 0.88
C ILE A 78 6.07 -0.37 1.65
N SER A 79 5.30 0.52 1.06
CA SER A 79 4.00 0.93 1.59
C SER A 79 2.96 1.08 0.48
N LEU A 80 1.69 0.90 0.85
CA LEU A 80 0.55 1.33 0.06
C LEU A 80 -0.09 2.54 0.73
N ASP A 81 -0.10 3.67 0.03
CA ASP A 81 -0.81 4.87 0.47
C ASP A 81 -2.19 4.89 -0.19
N PHE A 82 -3.24 4.81 0.64
CA PHE A 82 -4.61 4.72 0.16
C PHE A 82 -5.41 5.96 0.54
N ARG A 83 -5.77 6.75 -0.46
CA ARG A 83 -6.63 7.93 -0.32
C ARG A 83 -8.09 7.54 -0.48
N LEU A 84 -8.91 7.92 0.48
CA LEU A 84 -10.31 7.53 0.59
C LEU A 84 -11.24 8.74 0.68
N SER A 85 -12.49 8.55 0.27
CA SER A 85 -13.58 9.43 0.66
C SER A 85 -13.99 9.11 2.11
N ALA A 86 -14.28 10.13 2.91
CA ALA A 86 -14.81 9.94 4.25
C ALA A 86 -16.22 9.30 4.21
N GLU A 87 -16.56 8.56 5.27
CA GLU A 87 -17.90 8.00 5.49
C GLU A 87 -18.40 7.01 4.43
N SER A 88 -17.49 6.49 3.60
CA SER A 88 -17.78 5.46 2.60
C SER A 88 -16.98 4.20 2.84
N TRP A 89 -17.55 3.05 2.47
CA TRP A 89 -16.85 1.77 2.47
C TRP A 89 -16.23 1.53 1.10
N HIS A 90 -14.95 1.17 1.09
CA HIS A 90 -14.17 0.91 -0.11
C HIS A 90 -13.64 -0.52 -0.11
N TRP A 91 -13.68 -1.19 -1.24
CA TRP A 91 -13.01 -2.47 -1.41
C TRP A 91 -11.51 -2.30 -1.20
N PHE A 92 -10.92 -3.20 -0.41
CA PHE A 92 -9.55 -3.10 0.01
C PHE A 92 -8.86 -4.47 0.03
N THR A 93 -7.66 -4.51 -0.48
CA THR A 93 -6.73 -5.63 -0.36
C THR A 93 -5.31 -5.09 -0.39
N LEU A 94 -4.38 -5.79 0.25
CA LEU A 94 -2.94 -5.48 0.19
C LEU A 94 -2.20 -6.55 -0.58
N PRO A 95 -1.13 -6.19 -1.32
CA PRO A 95 -0.25 -7.15 -1.97
C PRO A 95 0.80 -7.76 -1.01
N PHE A 96 0.82 -7.34 0.25
CA PHE A 96 1.74 -7.77 1.30
C PHE A 96 1.04 -7.78 2.67
N ASP A 97 1.64 -8.47 3.63
CA ASP A 97 1.16 -8.47 5.01
C ASP A 97 1.47 -7.12 5.69
N CYS A 98 0.51 -6.62 6.48
CA CYS A 98 0.63 -5.36 7.20
C CYS A 98 0.08 -5.52 8.63
N ASN A 99 0.87 -5.14 9.63
CA ASN A 99 0.38 -5.07 11.01
C ASN A 99 -0.50 -3.83 11.19
N ILE A 100 -1.68 -4.02 11.74
CA ILE A 100 -2.66 -2.95 11.98
C ILE A 100 -2.08 -1.82 12.84
N SER A 101 -1.24 -2.16 13.82
CA SER A 101 -0.60 -1.20 14.71
C SER A 101 0.46 -0.32 14.03
N GLU A 102 0.92 -0.68 12.83
CA GLU A 102 1.90 0.06 12.05
C GLU A 102 1.27 1.03 11.05
N VAL A 103 -0.06 0.98 10.89
CA VAL A 103 -0.78 1.88 9.98
C VAL A 103 -0.72 3.31 10.49
N THR A 104 -0.39 4.23 9.59
CA THR A 104 -0.28 5.66 9.90
C THR A 104 -1.13 6.49 8.92
N TRP A 105 -1.37 7.72 9.29
CA TRP A 105 -1.76 8.73 8.33
C TRP A 105 -0.58 9.05 7.41
N ILE A 106 -0.84 9.68 6.28
CA ILE A 106 0.21 10.03 5.32
C ILE A 106 1.30 10.93 5.88
N ASP A 107 1.00 11.69 6.92
CA ASP A 107 1.96 12.55 7.63
C ASP A 107 2.82 11.80 8.65
N GLY A 108 2.64 10.49 8.77
CA GLY A 108 3.39 9.62 9.69
C GLY A 108 2.80 9.53 11.10
N THR A 109 1.72 10.24 11.42
CA THR A 109 1.07 10.08 12.73
C THR A 109 0.32 8.75 12.81
N PRO A 110 0.32 8.05 13.96
CA PRO A 110 -0.41 6.79 14.12
C PRO A 110 -1.90 6.95 13.83
N ALA A 111 -2.47 6.02 13.06
CA ALA A 111 -3.89 5.93 12.79
C ALA A 111 -4.50 4.80 13.65
N GLN A 112 -5.42 5.15 14.54
CA GLN A 112 -5.98 4.21 15.51
C GLN A 112 -7.08 3.36 14.86
N TYR A 113 -6.84 2.05 14.79
CA TYR A 113 -7.84 1.09 14.33
C TYR A 113 -9.06 1.07 15.26
N ASN A 114 -10.27 0.94 14.67
CA ASN A 114 -11.57 1.04 15.34
C ASN A 114 -11.90 2.42 15.96
N VAL A 115 -11.08 3.44 15.69
CA VAL A 115 -11.33 4.83 16.07
C VAL A 115 -11.30 5.71 14.83
N ASP A 116 -10.17 5.71 14.14
CA ASP A 116 -9.92 6.54 12.97
C ASP A 116 -10.34 5.85 11.67
N TRP A 117 -10.20 4.54 11.63
CA TRP A 117 -10.50 3.71 10.48
C TRP A 117 -10.98 2.32 10.89
N PHE A 118 -11.69 1.65 9.98
CA PHE A 118 -12.36 0.39 10.23
C PHE A 118 -12.15 -0.59 9.09
N LEU A 119 -12.05 -1.89 9.41
CA LEU A 119 -12.07 -2.98 8.46
C LEU A 119 -13.21 -3.94 8.78
N MET A 120 -13.83 -4.46 7.72
CA MET A 120 -14.75 -5.58 7.82
C MET A 120 -14.36 -6.68 6.84
N THR A 121 -14.55 -7.93 7.28
CA THR A 121 -14.39 -9.13 6.45
C THR A 121 -15.76 -9.67 6.06
N TYR A 122 -15.82 -10.35 4.91
CA TYR A 122 -17.03 -11.02 4.46
C TYR A 122 -17.18 -12.40 5.10
N ASP A 123 -18.33 -12.66 5.70
CA ASP A 123 -18.68 -13.95 6.28
C ASP A 123 -19.47 -14.79 5.25
N GLY A 124 -18.72 -15.56 4.45
CA GLY A 124 -19.28 -16.42 3.41
C GLY A 124 -20.13 -17.58 3.96
N GLU A 125 -19.78 -18.11 5.15
CA GLU A 125 -20.52 -19.19 5.79
C GLU A 125 -21.89 -18.70 6.26
N LYS A 126 -21.94 -17.56 6.91
CA LYS A 126 -23.19 -16.91 7.29
C LYS A 126 -24.04 -16.61 6.05
N ARG A 127 -23.43 -16.13 4.97
CA ARG A 127 -24.12 -15.86 3.70
C ARG A 127 -24.74 -17.13 3.12
N ALA A 128 -23.97 -18.21 3.07
CA ALA A 128 -24.43 -19.50 2.56
C ALA A 128 -25.60 -20.07 3.39
N ALA A 129 -25.54 -19.95 4.72
CA ALA A 129 -26.53 -20.45 5.63
C ALA A 129 -27.84 -19.65 5.63
N THR A 130 -27.76 -18.33 5.54
CA THR A 130 -28.91 -17.45 5.72
C THR A 130 -29.47 -16.88 4.42
N GLN A 131 -28.66 -16.84 3.37
CA GLN A 131 -28.94 -16.15 2.08
C GLN A 131 -29.38 -14.67 2.26
N ALA A 132 -29.18 -14.12 3.45
CA ALA A 132 -29.55 -12.77 3.83
C ALA A 132 -28.41 -11.77 3.67
N GLY A 133 -28.71 -10.48 3.68
CA GLY A 133 -27.71 -9.41 3.79
C GLY A 133 -27.02 -9.38 5.17
N GLY A 134 -26.10 -8.44 5.37
CA GLY A 134 -25.44 -8.24 6.67
C GLY A 134 -24.41 -9.31 7.03
N CYS A 135 -23.72 -9.85 6.03
CA CYS A 135 -22.66 -10.84 6.20
C CYS A 135 -21.28 -10.24 6.37
N TRP A 136 -21.18 -8.94 6.56
CA TRP A 136 -19.94 -8.27 6.94
C TRP A 136 -19.78 -8.29 8.44
N LYS A 137 -18.58 -8.61 8.92
CA LYS A 137 -18.22 -8.60 10.34
C LYS A 137 -16.95 -7.77 10.56
N ALA A 138 -16.88 -7.07 11.69
CA ALA A 138 -15.70 -6.32 12.07
C ALA A 138 -14.47 -7.25 12.08
N TYR A 139 -13.37 -6.79 11.52
CA TYR A 139 -12.11 -7.52 11.57
C TYR A 139 -11.50 -7.41 12.96
N THR A 140 -11.10 -8.55 13.54
CA THR A 140 -10.53 -8.65 14.90
C THR A 140 -9.09 -9.13 14.90
N GLY A 141 -8.49 -9.35 13.72
CA GLY A 141 -7.09 -9.74 13.61
C GLY A 141 -6.15 -8.56 13.87
N THR A 142 -4.88 -8.87 14.02
CA THR A 142 -3.80 -7.89 14.22
C THR A 142 -3.00 -7.62 12.94
N THR A 143 -3.15 -8.50 11.93
CA THR A 143 -2.38 -8.45 10.69
C THR A 143 -3.32 -8.58 9.50
N ILE A 144 -3.31 -7.61 8.59
CA ILE A 144 -3.95 -7.70 7.29
C ILE A 144 -3.07 -8.58 6.40
N ARG A 145 -3.59 -9.72 5.95
CA ARG A 145 -2.83 -10.66 5.12
C ARG A 145 -2.87 -10.28 3.65
N ALA A 146 -1.77 -10.56 2.96
CA ALA A 146 -1.66 -10.36 1.51
C ALA A 146 -2.78 -11.10 0.74
N GLY A 147 -3.44 -10.40 -0.17
CA GLY A 147 -4.49 -10.96 -1.02
C GLY A 147 -5.85 -11.18 -0.35
N GLU A 148 -5.99 -10.98 0.96
CA GLU A 148 -7.29 -11.02 1.61
C GLU A 148 -8.15 -9.81 1.22
N GLY A 149 -9.43 -10.06 0.98
CA GLY A 149 -10.41 -9.03 0.62
C GLY A 149 -11.13 -8.47 1.84
N PHE A 150 -11.16 -7.16 1.94
CA PHE A 150 -11.84 -6.40 3.00
C PHE A 150 -12.70 -5.29 2.40
N ILE A 151 -13.54 -4.70 3.23
CA ILE A 151 -14.00 -3.33 3.03
C ILE A 151 -13.41 -2.45 4.13
N LEU A 152 -12.99 -1.25 3.75
CA LEU A 152 -12.32 -0.28 4.60
C LEU A 152 -13.10 1.03 4.58
N ALA A 153 -13.22 1.65 5.74
CA ALA A 153 -13.78 2.99 5.89
C ALA A 153 -12.93 3.84 6.83
N ILE A 154 -12.96 5.15 6.60
CA ILE A 154 -12.38 6.15 7.50
C ILE A 154 -13.51 6.86 8.24
N ASN A 155 -13.30 7.12 9.52
CA ASN A 155 -14.22 7.90 10.33
C ASN A 155 -14.22 9.37 9.87
N GLY A 156 -15.31 9.82 9.28
CA GLY A 156 -15.47 11.20 8.78
C GLY A 156 -15.52 12.26 9.87
N ASN A 157 -15.78 11.86 11.13
CA ASN A 157 -15.83 12.79 12.28
C ASN A 157 -14.44 13.12 12.84
N ILE A 158 -13.36 12.66 12.22
CA ILE A 158 -12.00 13.00 12.63
C ILE A 158 -11.79 14.50 12.33
N ASN A 159 -11.85 15.28 13.38
CA ASN A 159 -11.65 16.73 13.31
C ASN A 159 -10.15 17.07 13.14
N ASN A 160 -9.52 16.52 12.11
CA ASN A 160 -8.12 16.76 11.82
C ASN A 160 -7.93 17.28 10.38
N PRO A 161 -7.81 18.61 10.23
CA PRO A 161 -7.62 19.24 8.92
C PRO A 161 -6.30 18.89 8.22
N LYS A 162 -5.38 18.21 8.93
CA LYS A 162 -4.08 17.78 8.37
C LYS A 162 -4.17 16.42 7.67
N HIS A 163 -5.14 15.58 8.02
CA HIS A 163 -5.30 14.28 7.43
C HIS A 163 -6.20 14.38 6.20
N THR A 164 -5.62 14.17 5.06
CA THR A 164 -6.34 14.19 3.76
C THR A 164 -7.10 12.88 3.51
N TYR A 165 -7.56 12.19 4.58
CA TYR A 165 -8.16 10.86 4.50
C TYR A 165 -7.28 9.86 3.71
N GLU A 166 -5.97 9.93 3.94
CA GLU A 166 -5.00 9.08 3.29
C GLU A 166 -4.22 8.28 4.34
N LEU A 167 -4.40 6.96 4.30
CA LEU A 167 -3.74 6.01 5.18
C LEU A 167 -2.53 5.39 4.47
N ARG A 168 -1.47 5.17 5.24
CA ARG A 168 -0.28 4.43 4.83
C ARG A 168 -0.27 3.07 5.48
N PHE A 169 -0.22 2.03 4.67
CA PHE A 169 -0.09 0.63 5.06
C PHE A 169 1.35 0.18 4.77
N PRO A 170 2.23 0.08 5.76
CA PRO A 170 3.58 -0.41 5.56
C PRO A 170 3.59 -1.93 5.44
N MET A 171 4.51 -2.48 4.64
CA MET A 171 4.76 -3.92 4.60
C MET A 171 5.44 -4.36 5.90
N SER A 172 4.90 -5.39 6.55
CA SER A 172 5.46 -5.91 7.80
C SER A 172 6.83 -6.54 7.58
N LYS A 173 7.76 -6.29 8.51
CA LYS A 173 9.14 -6.82 8.45
C LYS A 173 9.23 -8.33 8.46
N GLU A 174 8.27 -9.02 9.08
CA GLU A 174 8.25 -10.49 9.17
C GLU A 174 8.13 -11.17 7.79
N VAL A 175 7.71 -10.44 6.77
CA VAL A 175 7.58 -10.95 5.38
C VAL A 175 8.90 -10.87 4.62
N LEU A 176 9.87 -10.10 5.12
CA LEU A 176 11.17 -9.88 4.49
C LEU A 176 12.30 -10.78 5.01
N ALA A 177 12.01 -11.64 6.01
CA ALA A 177 12.97 -12.53 6.64
C ALA A 177 13.09 -13.90 5.94
#